data_fb3a297af06ec6a6132c0d18b6783509
#
_entry.id   fb3a297af06ec6a6132c0d18b6783509
#
_cell.length_a   1.000
_cell.length_b   1.000
_cell.length_c   1.000
_cell.angle_alpha   90.00
_cell.angle_beta   90.00
_cell.angle_gamma   90.00
#
_symmetry.space_group_name_H-M   'P 1'
#
loop_
_entity.id
_entity.type
_entity.pdbx_description
1 polymer ?
#
loop_
_entity_poly.entity_id
_entity_poly.type
_entity_poly.pdbx_seq_one_letter_code
_entity_poly.pdbx_strand_id
1 'polypeptide(L)'
;MTDQQATSKLDLETLNRAYESRDAELALSLYTDDAWVRIVDRNNTPSSPRELHGKEEIDKYLRDVFSKDTTHELEREITAKDRVAFNVACQYPDGVRVLAAESMELREGKVAQQVEVVA
;
A
#
# COMPACT_ATOMS: atom_id res chain seq x y z
N MET A 1 15.15 23.50 -8.76
CA MET A 1 13.80 23.89 -8.52
C MET A 1 12.87 22.78 -8.73
N THR A 2 12.83 22.26 -9.92
CA THR A 2 11.97 21.13 -10.21
C THR A 2 12.32 19.90 -9.40
N ASP A 3 13.55 19.83 -8.93
CA ASP A 3 14.01 18.68 -8.17
C ASP A 3 13.24 18.48 -6.87
N GLN A 4 12.83 19.58 -6.26
CA GLN A 4 12.09 19.49 -5.00
C GLN A 4 10.75 18.80 -5.18
N GLN A 5 10.12 19.02 -6.31
CA GLN A 5 8.84 18.37 -6.58
C GLN A 5 9.01 16.89 -6.80
N ALA A 6 10.09 16.51 -7.48
CA ALA A 6 10.37 15.11 -7.72
C ALA A 6 10.61 14.36 -6.42
N THR A 7 11.29 14.99 -5.46
CA THR A 7 11.62 14.33 -4.18
C THR A 7 10.43 14.22 -3.26
N SER A 8 9.34 14.94 -3.52
CA SER A 8 8.16 14.90 -2.66
C SER A 8 7.09 13.93 -3.18
N LYS A 9 7.35 13.22 -4.26
CA LYS A 9 6.39 12.31 -4.86
C LYS A 9 6.74 10.87 -4.54
N LEU A 10 5.70 10.08 -4.28
CA LEU A 10 5.87 8.64 -4.15
C LEU A 10 6.22 8.05 -5.51
N ASP A 11 7.13 7.11 -5.52
CA ASP A 11 7.51 6.40 -6.74
C ASP A 11 6.49 5.29 -6.98
N LEU A 12 5.43 5.61 -7.73
CA LEU A 12 4.36 4.66 -8.03
C LEU A 12 4.85 3.51 -8.90
N GLU A 13 5.83 3.76 -9.75
CA GLU A 13 6.38 2.71 -10.59
C GLU A 13 7.06 1.65 -9.74
N THR A 14 7.83 2.08 -8.75
CA THR A 14 8.46 1.16 -7.81
C THR A 14 7.42 0.44 -6.96
N LEU A 15 6.38 1.16 -6.51
CA LEU A 15 5.33 0.54 -5.72
C LEU A 15 4.61 -0.53 -6.52
N ASN A 16 4.27 -0.25 -7.78
CA ASN A 16 3.60 -1.22 -8.64
C ASN A 16 4.48 -2.45 -8.85
N ARG A 17 5.77 -2.22 -9.09
CA ARG A 17 6.71 -3.33 -9.27
C ARG A 17 6.80 -4.19 -8.02
N ALA A 18 6.80 -3.57 -6.84
CA ALA A 18 6.85 -4.31 -5.59
C ALA A 18 5.62 -5.20 -5.43
N TYR A 19 4.45 -4.70 -5.77
CA TYR A 19 3.22 -5.47 -5.66
C TYR A 19 3.18 -6.60 -6.68
N GLU A 20 3.56 -6.32 -7.93
CA GLU A 20 3.54 -7.33 -8.97
C GLU A 20 4.52 -8.47 -8.70
N SER A 21 5.68 -8.14 -8.18
CA SER A 21 6.71 -9.14 -7.88
C SER A 21 6.59 -9.70 -6.46
N ARG A 22 5.66 -9.20 -5.67
CA ARG A 22 5.44 -9.62 -4.29
C ARG A 22 6.72 -9.45 -3.47
N ASP A 23 7.32 -8.27 -3.60
CA ASP A 23 8.59 -7.93 -2.94
C ASP A 23 8.29 -7.04 -1.73
N ALA A 24 8.19 -7.67 -0.56
CA ALA A 24 7.84 -6.95 0.66
C ALA A 24 8.92 -5.94 1.04
N GLU A 25 10.17 -6.29 0.85
CA GLU A 25 11.28 -5.39 1.21
C GLU A 25 11.24 -4.13 0.37
N LEU A 26 10.99 -4.28 -0.93
CA LEU A 26 10.90 -3.14 -1.83
C LEU A 26 9.72 -2.24 -1.46
N ALA A 27 8.56 -2.84 -1.20
CA ALA A 27 7.39 -2.08 -0.78
C ALA A 27 7.67 -1.34 0.53
N LEU A 28 8.28 -2.01 1.49
CA LEU A 28 8.56 -1.43 2.80
C LEU A 28 9.49 -0.23 2.70
N SER A 29 10.40 -0.23 1.73
CA SER A 29 11.35 0.87 1.55
C SER A 29 10.65 2.19 1.21
N LEU A 30 9.39 2.14 0.81
CA LEU A 30 8.61 3.32 0.45
C LEU A 30 7.85 3.92 1.64
N TYR A 31 7.98 3.34 2.82
CA TYR A 31 7.30 3.81 4.04
C TYR A 31 8.26 4.56 4.95
N THR A 32 7.71 5.50 5.72
CA THR A 32 8.50 6.13 6.78
C THR A 32 8.64 5.16 7.95
N ASP A 33 9.64 5.40 8.80
CA ASP A 33 9.90 4.50 9.93
C ASP A 33 8.71 4.42 10.90
N ASP A 34 7.99 5.52 11.05
CA ASP A 34 6.86 5.62 11.98
C ASP A 34 5.52 5.56 11.27
N ALA A 35 5.49 5.04 10.05
CA ALA A 35 4.26 4.94 9.28
C ALA A 35 3.22 4.08 10.00
N TRP A 36 1.95 4.35 9.72
CA TRP A 36 0.89 3.47 10.20
C TRP A 36 -0.10 3.18 9.08
N VAL A 37 -0.74 2.02 9.18
CA VAL A 37 -1.71 1.54 8.21
C VAL A 37 -2.97 1.12 8.94
N ARG A 38 -4.12 1.55 8.42
CA ARG A 38 -5.43 1.13 8.94
C ARG A 38 -6.08 0.27 7.87
N ILE A 39 -6.54 -0.90 8.27
CA ILE A 39 -7.14 -1.87 7.34
C ILE A 39 -8.57 -2.13 7.75
N VAL A 40 -9.48 -1.95 6.79
CA VAL A 40 -10.89 -2.26 6.94
C VAL A 40 -11.22 -3.39 5.96
N ASP A 41 -11.78 -4.47 6.47
CA ASP A 41 -12.19 -5.60 5.65
C ASP A 41 -13.37 -6.28 6.33
N ARG A 42 -13.77 -7.45 5.84
CA ARG A 42 -14.94 -8.12 6.38
C ARG A 42 -14.76 -8.56 7.83
N ASN A 43 -13.53 -8.76 8.27
CA ASN A 43 -13.21 -9.17 9.64
C ASN A 43 -12.83 -8.00 10.54
N ASN A 44 -12.54 -6.84 9.95
CA ASN A 44 -12.11 -5.65 10.69
C ASN A 44 -12.94 -4.48 10.20
N THR A 45 -14.05 -4.22 10.88
CA THR A 45 -15.03 -3.22 10.47
C THR A 45 -14.51 -1.81 10.69
N PRO A 46 -15.15 -0.79 10.06
CA PRO A 46 -14.73 0.59 10.29
C PRO A 46 -14.75 1.03 11.75
N SER A 47 -15.61 0.40 12.58
CA SER A 47 -15.66 0.71 14.00
C SER A 47 -14.51 0.08 14.77
N SER A 48 -13.88 -0.93 14.21
CA SER A 48 -12.80 -1.65 14.88
C SER A 48 -11.79 -2.13 13.82
N PRO A 49 -11.10 -1.18 13.15
CA PRO A 49 -10.18 -1.55 12.09
C PRO A 49 -8.92 -2.19 12.64
N ARG A 50 -8.24 -2.93 11.79
CA ARG A 50 -6.92 -3.44 12.10
C ARG A 50 -5.92 -2.30 11.91
N GLU A 51 -5.01 -2.11 12.85
CA GLU A 51 -4.02 -1.05 12.75
C GLU A 51 -2.62 -1.62 12.86
N LEU A 52 -1.74 -1.12 12.02
CA LEU A 52 -0.33 -1.47 12.01
C LEU A 52 0.46 -0.21 12.30
N HIS A 53 1.36 -0.26 13.26
CA HIS A 53 2.15 0.89 13.66
C HIS A 53 3.63 0.58 13.51
N GLY A 54 4.32 1.36 12.67
CA GLY A 54 5.75 1.23 12.46
C GLY A 54 6.11 0.17 11.43
N LYS A 55 7.35 0.26 10.97
CA LYS A 55 7.82 -0.59 9.88
C LYS A 55 7.81 -2.07 10.23
N GLU A 56 8.04 -2.40 11.49
CA GLU A 56 8.08 -3.82 11.87
C GLU A 56 6.74 -4.50 11.65
N GLU A 57 5.66 -3.85 12.09
CA GLU A 57 4.33 -4.43 11.91
C GLU A 57 3.91 -4.42 10.44
N ILE A 58 4.26 -3.37 9.72
CA ILE A 58 3.95 -3.26 8.31
C ILE A 58 4.71 -4.33 7.52
N ASP A 59 5.97 -4.59 7.87
CA ASP A 59 6.78 -5.62 7.24
C ASP A 59 6.14 -7.00 7.39
N LYS A 60 5.71 -7.33 8.60
CA LYS A 60 5.05 -8.62 8.84
C LYS A 60 3.80 -8.77 7.98
N TYR A 61 3.02 -7.71 7.90
CA TYR A 61 1.79 -7.73 7.11
C TYR A 61 2.10 -7.92 5.62
N LEU A 62 3.05 -7.15 5.10
CA LEU A 62 3.41 -7.25 3.68
C LEU A 62 3.96 -8.63 3.33
N ARG A 63 4.80 -9.19 4.21
CA ARG A 63 5.35 -10.52 3.96
C ARG A 63 4.25 -11.58 3.97
N ASP A 64 3.27 -11.44 4.85
CA ASP A 64 2.15 -12.36 4.87
C ASP A 64 1.33 -12.27 3.58
N VAL A 65 0.98 -11.05 3.17
CA VAL A 65 0.20 -10.84 1.95
C VAL A 65 0.94 -11.36 0.73
N PHE A 66 2.23 -11.05 0.63
CA PHE A 66 3.03 -11.41 -0.54
C PHE A 66 3.51 -12.85 -0.53
N SER A 67 3.33 -13.57 0.58
CA SER A 67 3.66 -14.99 0.64
C SER A 67 2.63 -15.85 -0.08
N LYS A 68 1.46 -15.29 -0.34
CA LYS A 68 0.38 -16.00 -1.01
C LYS A 68 0.55 -15.92 -2.52
N ASP A 69 0.09 -16.93 -3.22
CA ASP A 69 0.23 -17.03 -4.67
C ASP A 69 -0.87 -16.22 -5.36
N THR A 70 -0.93 -14.94 -5.03
CA THR A 70 -1.95 -14.00 -5.48
C THR A 70 -1.30 -12.96 -6.37
N THR A 71 -1.93 -12.62 -7.49
CA THR A 71 -1.45 -11.53 -8.32
C THR A 71 -1.99 -10.20 -7.81
N HIS A 72 -1.20 -9.15 -7.97
CA HIS A 72 -1.55 -7.80 -7.53
C HIS A 72 -1.24 -6.82 -8.64
N GLU A 73 -2.20 -5.95 -8.94
CA GLU A 73 -2.01 -4.94 -9.98
C GLU A 73 -2.60 -3.63 -9.49
N LEU A 74 -1.80 -2.57 -9.53
CA LEU A 74 -2.28 -1.23 -9.21
C LEU A 74 -3.01 -0.66 -10.41
N GLU A 75 -4.13 0.01 -10.14
CA GLU A 75 -4.91 0.64 -11.20
C GLU A 75 -5.61 1.87 -10.67
N ARG A 76 -6.01 2.76 -11.60
CA ARG A 76 -6.80 3.96 -11.32
C ARG A 76 -6.10 4.89 -10.33
N GLU A 77 -4.80 5.10 -10.53
CA GLU A 77 -4.00 5.94 -9.63
C GLU A 77 -4.39 7.42 -9.76
N ILE A 78 -4.52 8.06 -8.62
CA ILE A 78 -4.75 9.50 -8.53
C ILE A 78 -3.69 10.05 -7.61
N THR A 79 -2.96 11.05 -8.08
CA THR A 79 -1.87 11.64 -7.29
C THR A 79 -2.12 13.11 -7.06
N ALA A 80 -1.74 13.56 -5.88
CA ALA A 80 -1.68 14.96 -5.52
C ALA A 80 -0.33 15.22 -4.88
N LYS A 81 -0.11 16.41 -4.39
CA LYS A 81 1.22 16.77 -3.88
C LYS A 81 1.72 15.82 -2.80
N ASP A 82 0.85 15.53 -1.82
CA ASP A 82 1.23 14.70 -0.68
C ASP A 82 0.23 13.58 -0.43
N ARG A 83 -0.53 13.22 -1.44
CA ARG A 83 -1.54 12.16 -1.32
C ARG A 83 -1.58 11.33 -2.59
N VAL A 84 -1.81 10.03 -2.40
CA VAL A 84 -1.96 9.10 -3.51
C VAL A 84 -3.13 8.19 -3.18
N ALA A 85 -3.95 7.90 -4.18
CA ALA A 85 -5.04 6.94 -4.06
C ALA A 85 -5.03 6.04 -5.28
N PHE A 86 -5.33 4.76 -5.07
CA PHE A 86 -5.38 3.78 -6.16
C PHE A 86 -6.12 2.55 -5.70
N ASN A 87 -6.47 1.71 -6.65
CA ASN A 87 -7.03 0.40 -6.37
C ASN A 87 -5.97 -0.66 -6.63
N VAL A 88 -6.03 -1.75 -5.86
CA VAL A 88 -5.21 -2.92 -6.12
C VAL A 88 -6.16 -4.05 -6.49
N ALA A 89 -6.02 -4.53 -7.73
CA ALA A 89 -6.79 -5.68 -8.19
C ALA A 89 -5.99 -6.94 -7.89
N CYS A 90 -6.57 -7.85 -7.12
CA CYS A 90 -5.91 -9.07 -6.71
C CYS A 90 -6.67 -10.27 -7.23
N GLN A 91 -5.95 -11.31 -7.63
CA GLN A 91 -6.56 -12.54 -8.07
C GLN A 91 -5.84 -13.72 -7.45
N TYR A 92 -6.61 -14.59 -6.80
CA TYR A 92 -6.12 -15.79 -6.17
C TYR A 92 -6.01 -16.92 -7.19
N PRO A 93 -5.23 -17.98 -6.91
CA PRO A 93 -5.07 -19.08 -7.87
C PRO A 93 -6.38 -19.76 -8.25
N ASP A 94 -7.39 -19.74 -7.36
CA ASP A 94 -8.69 -20.35 -7.64
C ASP A 94 -9.60 -19.45 -8.45
N GLY A 95 -9.13 -18.27 -8.87
CA GLY A 95 -9.89 -17.34 -9.67
C GLY A 95 -10.70 -16.31 -8.88
N VAL A 96 -10.73 -16.44 -7.56
CA VAL A 96 -11.41 -15.44 -6.72
C VAL A 96 -10.69 -14.11 -6.84
N ARG A 97 -11.46 -13.03 -7.01
CA ARG A 97 -10.93 -11.68 -7.15
C ARG A 97 -11.26 -10.85 -5.93
N VAL A 98 -10.32 -10.03 -5.55
CA VAL A 98 -10.45 -9.10 -4.41
C VAL A 98 -10.01 -7.73 -4.91
N LEU A 99 -10.72 -6.70 -4.48
CA LEU A 99 -10.38 -5.34 -4.81
C LEU A 99 -10.09 -4.59 -3.52
N ALA A 100 -8.92 -3.94 -3.47
CA ALA A 100 -8.56 -3.10 -2.33
C ALA A 100 -8.50 -1.65 -2.82
N ALA A 101 -9.06 -0.75 -2.01
CA ALA A 101 -8.92 0.68 -2.25
C ALA A 101 -7.91 1.23 -1.26
N GLU A 102 -6.91 1.96 -1.78
CA GLU A 102 -5.79 2.45 -0.99
C GLU A 102 -5.77 3.97 -1.00
N SER A 103 -5.52 4.55 0.16
CA SER A 103 -5.36 5.99 0.29
C SER A 103 -4.12 6.23 1.15
N MET A 104 -3.17 7.00 0.63
CA MET A 104 -1.89 7.22 1.30
C MET A 104 -1.62 8.70 1.48
N GLU A 105 -1.15 9.08 2.66
CA GLU A 105 -0.61 10.41 2.91
C GLU A 105 0.90 10.30 2.97
N LEU A 106 1.57 11.22 2.29
CA LEU A 106 3.02 11.16 2.11
C LEU A 106 3.73 12.20 2.96
N ARG A 107 4.94 11.85 3.36
CA ARG A 107 5.88 12.77 3.99
C ARG A 107 7.21 12.60 3.30
N GLU A 108 7.63 13.66 2.60
CA GLU A 108 8.87 13.63 1.83
C GLU A 108 8.93 12.47 0.84
N GLY A 109 7.82 12.23 0.16
CA GLY A 109 7.75 11.21 -0.87
C GLY A 109 7.58 9.79 -0.38
N LYS A 110 7.46 9.60 0.94
CA LYS A 110 7.26 8.26 1.50
C LYS A 110 5.93 8.18 2.21
N VAL A 111 5.40 6.97 2.29
CA VAL A 111 4.10 6.74 2.91
C VAL A 111 4.22 6.89 4.41
N ALA A 112 3.47 7.85 4.97
CA ALA A 112 3.42 8.06 6.42
C ALA A 112 2.14 7.50 7.00
N GLN A 113 1.04 7.54 6.26
CA GLN A 113 -0.25 7.02 6.71
C GLN A 113 -0.95 6.37 5.53
N GLN A 114 -1.63 5.28 5.79
CA GLN A 114 -2.34 4.55 4.74
C GLN A 114 -3.64 4.00 5.29
N VAL A 115 -4.70 4.10 4.50
CA VAL A 115 -5.96 3.44 4.80
C VAL A 115 -6.26 2.48 3.66
N GLU A 116 -6.52 1.24 4.00
CA GLU A 116 -6.82 0.18 3.04
C GLU A 116 -8.21 -0.36 3.32
N VAL A 117 -9.06 -0.40 2.28
CA VAL A 117 -10.40 -0.99 2.37
C VAL A 117 -10.46 -2.14 1.38
N VAL A 118 -10.75 -3.33 1.88
CA VAL A 118 -10.72 -4.56 1.07
C VAL A 118 -12.12 -5.11 0.92
N ALA A 119 -12.48 -5.39 -0.33
CA ALA A 119 -13.80 -5.95 -0.65
C ALA A 119 -13.68 -7.14 -1.62
#